data_01f5423c6ba7d5cc8fceeeee7ab2df71
#
_entry.id   01f5423c6ba7d5cc8fceeeee7ab2df71
#
_cell.length_a   1.000
_cell.length_b   1.000
_cell.length_c   1.000
_cell.angle_alpha   90.00
_cell.angle_beta   90.00
_cell.angle_gamma   90.00
#
_symmetry.space_group_name_H-M   'P 1'
#
loop_
_entity.id
_entity.type
_entity.pdbx_description
1 polymer ?
#
loop_
_entity_poly.entity_id
_entity_poly.type
_entity_poly.pdbx_seq_one_letter_code
_entity_poly.pdbx_strand_id
1 'polypeptide(L)'
;MQKCSPGSEANTSMRMTLGYWEMAAGFANRGLIDDELFFENAGEGFLVYDRIRDLLPAMRAMFKNPHTWGQLESFGRRMEIWIERRAPGHVAHMRQSIRSKCMALI
;
A
#
# COMPACT_ATOMS: atom_id res chain seq x y z
N MET A 1 2.09 18.84 5.55
CA MET A 1 3.15 18.05 4.96
C MET A 1 3.55 18.59 3.62
N GLN A 2 4.63 19.31 3.63
CA GLN A 2 5.10 19.99 2.42
C GLN A 2 5.51 19.02 1.32
N LYS A 3 5.97 17.83 1.69
CA LYS A 3 6.44 16.83 0.72
C LYS A 3 5.35 16.32 -0.20
N CYS A 4 4.09 16.49 0.18
CA CYS A 4 2.96 16.03 -0.61
C CYS A 4 2.24 17.14 -1.34
N SER A 5 2.85 18.32 -1.49
CA SER A 5 2.28 19.42 -2.24
C SER A 5 2.10 19.05 -3.71
N PRO A 6 1.02 19.50 -4.35
CA PRO A 6 0.85 19.28 -5.79
C PRO A 6 2.05 19.82 -6.56
N GLY A 7 2.55 19.03 -7.50
CA GLY A 7 3.69 19.43 -8.32
C GLY A 7 5.05 19.23 -7.69
N SER A 8 5.12 18.84 -6.42
CA SER A 8 6.41 18.58 -5.79
C SER A 8 7.00 17.26 -6.31
N GLU A 9 8.32 17.15 -6.24
CA GLU A 9 9.01 15.92 -6.62
C GLU A 9 8.55 14.73 -5.78
N ALA A 10 8.39 14.94 -4.47
CA ALA A 10 7.91 13.89 -3.57
C ALA A 10 6.49 13.45 -3.91
N ASN A 11 5.61 14.39 -4.28
CA ASN A 11 4.26 14.07 -4.71
C ASN A 11 4.25 13.25 -6.00
N THR A 12 5.09 13.63 -6.96
CA THR A 12 5.23 12.91 -8.22
C THR A 12 5.72 11.48 -7.98
N SER A 13 6.75 11.32 -7.15
CA SER A 13 7.31 10.00 -6.82
C SER A 13 6.27 9.13 -6.14
N MET A 14 5.49 9.69 -5.22
CA MET A 14 4.43 8.97 -4.52
C MET A 14 3.37 8.48 -5.51
N ARG A 15 2.93 9.34 -6.43
CA ARG A 15 1.92 8.96 -7.41
C ARG A 15 2.42 7.86 -8.35
N MET A 16 3.68 7.93 -8.76
CA MET A 16 4.28 6.89 -9.61
C MET A 16 4.36 5.56 -8.88
N THR A 17 4.75 5.58 -7.61
CA THR A 17 4.82 4.39 -6.78
C THR A 17 3.43 3.77 -6.60
N LEU A 18 2.43 4.59 -6.28
CA LEU A 18 1.07 4.11 -6.13
C LEU A 18 0.54 3.54 -7.43
N GLY A 19 0.80 4.21 -8.55
CA GLY A 19 0.36 3.75 -9.87
C GLY A 19 0.97 2.41 -10.24
N TYR A 20 2.26 2.24 -9.96
CA TYR A 20 2.93 0.98 -10.22
C TYR A 20 2.29 -0.18 -9.43
N TRP A 21 2.10 0.01 -8.13
CA TRP A 21 1.55 -1.05 -7.29
C TRP A 21 0.06 -1.27 -7.53
N GLU A 22 -0.68 -0.24 -7.91
CA GLU A 22 -2.06 -0.41 -8.31
C GLU A 22 -2.16 -1.32 -9.54
N MET A 23 -1.31 -1.10 -10.53
CA MET A 23 -1.26 -1.93 -11.73
C MET A 23 -0.86 -3.36 -11.40
N ALA A 24 0.22 -3.53 -10.64
CA ALA A 24 0.70 -4.86 -10.26
C ALA A 24 -0.35 -5.62 -9.45
N ALA A 25 -1.01 -4.93 -8.51
CA ALA A 25 -2.09 -5.51 -7.72
C ALA A 25 -3.25 -5.94 -8.60
N GLY A 26 -3.57 -5.15 -9.62
CA GLY A 26 -4.63 -5.50 -10.57
C GLY A 26 -4.36 -6.81 -11.28
N PHE A 27 -3.12 -7.05 -11.69
CA PHE A 27 -2.74 -8.31 -12.32
C PHE A 27 -2.92 -9.49 -11.36
N ALA A 28 -2.48 -9.33 -10.12
CA ALA A 28 -2.60 -10.38 -9.11
C ALA A 28 -4.07 -10.64 -8.74
N ASN A 29 -4.86 -9.58 -8.55
CA ASN A 29 -6.27 -9.71 -8.18
C ASN A 29 -7.09 -10.42 -9.25
N ARG A 30 -6.67 -10.32 -10.51
CA ARG A 30 -7.36 -10.99 -11.63
C ARG A 30 -6.83 -12.38 -11.92
N GLY A 31 -5.90 -12.87 -11.12
CA GLY A 31 -5.38 -14.22 -11.27
C GLY A 31 -4.36 -14.37 -12.39
N LEU A 32 -3.81 -13.28 -12.91
CA LEU A 32 -2.78 -13.32 -13.96
C LEU A 32 -1.41 -13.69 -13.40
N ILE A 33 -1.24 -13.54 -12.09
CA ILE A 33 -0.02 -13.91 -11.36
C ILE A 33 -0.46 -14.78 -10.20
N ASP A 34 0.30 -15.84 -9.91
CA ASP A 34 0.05 -16.68 -8.74
C ASP A 34 0.14 -15.84 -7.46
N ASP A 35 -0.87 -15.95 -6.58
CA ASP A 35 -0.94 -15.16 -5.36
C ASP A 35 0.28 -15.36 -4.46
N GLU A 36 0.66 -16.61 -4.22
CA GLU A 36 1.75 -16.89 -3.33
C GLU A 36 3.07 -16.33 -3.84
N LEU A 37 3.33 -16.52 -5.12
CA LEU A 37 4.51 -15.96 -5.76
C LEU A 37 4.50 -14.43 -5.65
N PHE A 38 3.37 -13.81 -5.91
CA PHE A 38 3.26 -12.37 -5.85
C PHE A 38 3.48 -11.86 -4.42
N PHE A 39 2.81 -12.48 -3.44
CA PHE A 39 2.93 -12.07 -2.05
C PHE A 39 4.36 -12.21 -1.51
N GLU A 40 5.05 -13.27 -1.91
CA GLU A 40 6.43 -13.46 -1.46
C GLU A 40 7.37 -12.35 -1.94
N ASN A 41 7.02 -11.69 -3.03
CA ASN A 41 7.87 -10.68 -3.66
C ASN A 41 7.30 -9.26 -3.59
N ALA A 42 6.14 -9.08 -2.98
CA ALA A 42 5.44 -7.80 -2.97
C ALA A 42 5.48 -7.08 -1.62
N GLY A 43 6.53 -7.31 -0.83
CA GLY A 43 6.65 -6.68 0.47
C GLY A 43 6.59 -5.16 0.39
N GLU A 44 7.26 -4.57 -0.58
CA GLU A 44 7.22 -3.11 -0.78
C GLU A 44 5.81 -2.64 -1.12
N GLY A 45 5.08 -3.39 -1.92
CA GLY A 45 3.69 -3.05 -2.25
C GLY A 45 2.80 -3.07 -1.03
N PHE A 46 3.01 -4.03 -0.13
CA PHE A 46 2.26 -4.08 1.10
C PHE A 46 2.55 -2.86 1.99
N LEU A 47 3.82 -2.43 2.06
CA LEU A 47 4.19 -1.24 2.81
C LEU A 47 3.53 0.01 2.24
N VAL A 48 3.44 0.12 0.92
CA VAL A 48 2.76 1.22 0.25
C VAL A 48 1.28 1.23 0.63
N TYR A 49 0.63 0.07 0.52
CA TYR A 49 -0.77 -0.07 0.93
C TYR A 49 -0.95 0.35 2.39
N ASP A 50 -0.09 -0.14 3.27
CA ASP A 50 -0.23 0.11 4.70
C ASP A 50 -0.13 1.60 5.04
N ARG A 51 0.70 2.33 4.30
CA ARG A 51 0.84 3.77 4.50
C ARG A 51 -0.39 4.56 4.08
N ILE A 52 -1.07 4.12 3.01
CA ILE A 52 -2.19 4.89 2.46
C ILE A 52 -3.54 4.41 2.93
N ARG A 53 -3.65 3.24 3.54
CA ARG A 53 -4.94 2.62 3.85
C ARG A 53 -5.87 3.52 4.67
N ASP A 54 -5.33 4.27 5.60
CA ASP A 54 -6.13 5.17 6.44
C ASP A 54 -6.49 6.47 5.70
N LEU A 55 -5.79 6.78 4.62
CA LEU A 55 -6.02 7.97 3.81
C LEU A 55 -6.98 7.72 2.65
N LEU A 56 -7.29 6.45 2.36
CA LEU A 56 -8.11 6.11 1.20
C LEU A 56 -9.47 6.81 1.18
N PRO A 57 -10.23 6.86 2.28
CA PRO A 57 -11.51 7.56 2.24
C PRO A 57 -11.37 9.03 1.86
N ALA A 58 -10.36 9.71 2.43
CA ALA A 58 -10.13 11.13 2.11
C ALA A 58 -9.69 11.32 0.67
N MET A 59 -8.81 10.45 0.16
CA MET A 59 -8.36 10.51 -1.22
C MET A 59 -9.51 10.31 -2.20
N ARG A 60 -10.37 9.33 -1.91
CA ARG A 60 -11.53 9.03 -2.75
C ARG A 60 -12.53 10.19 -2.78
N ALA A 61 -12.72 10.85 -1.64
CA ALA A 61 -13.58 12.02 -1.58
C ALA A 61 -12.99 13.18 -2.36
N MET A 62 -11.68 13.40 -2.23
CA MET A 62 -10.99 14.49 -2.93
C MET A 62 -11.04 14.32 -4.44
N PHE A 63 -10.83 13.10 -4.93
CA PHE A 63 -10.86 12.82 -6.37
C PHE A 63 -12.27 12.55 -6.89
N LYS A 64 -13.27 12.48 -6.01
CA LYS A 64 -14.65 12.12 -6.36
C LYS A 64 -14.71 10.80 -7.11
N ASN A 65 -13.89 9.83 -6.68
CA ASN A 65 -13.81 8.53 -7.30
C ASN A 65 -13.66 7.45 -6.21
N PRO A 66 -14.72 6.67 -5.96
CA PRO A 66 -14.68 5.62 -4.93
C PRO A 66 -13.75 4.46 -5.30
N HIS A 67 -13.28 4.39 -6.53
CA HIS A 67 -12.43 3.30 -7.00
C HIS A 67 -10.94 3.63 -6.96
N THR A 68 -10.58 4.84 -6.52
CA THR A 68 -9.18 5.26 -6.41
C THR A 68 -8.40 4.26 -5.56
N TRP A 69 -7.31 3.74 -6.12
CA TRP A 69 -6.42 2.75 -5.50
C TRP A 69 -7.16 1.49 -5.01
N GLY A 70 -8.24 1.11 -5.70
CA GLY A 70 -9.05 -0.05 -5.32
C GLY A 70 -8.31 -1.37 -5.46
N GLN A 71 -7.48 -1.54 -6.49
CA GLN A 71 -6.73 -2.78 -6.68
C GLN A 71 -5.67 -2.93 -5.59
N LEU A 72 -4.99 -1.84 -5.25
CA LEU A 72 -3.98 -1.85 -4.20
C LEU A 72 -4.61 -2.18 -2.84
N GLU A 73 -5.78 -1.64 -2.55
CA GLU A 73 -6.50 -1.95 -1.32
C GLU A 73 -6.90 -3.42 -1.25
N SER A 74 -7.46 -3.95 -2.33
CA SER A 74 -7.86 -5.35 -2.39
C SER A 74 -6.66 -6.28 -2.18
N PHE A 75 -5.57 -6.02 -2.88
CA PHE A 75 -4.33 -6.75 -2.73
C PHE A 75 -3.81 -6.68 -1.29
N GLY A 76 -3.78 -5.47 -0.72
CA GLY A 76 -3.26 -5.26 0.63
C GLY A 76 -4.03 -6.06 1.68
N ARG A 77 -5.35 -6.08 1.58
CA ARG A 77 -6.19 -6.86 2.48
C ARG A 77 -5.92 -8.36 2.36
N ARG A 78 -5.79 -8.85 1.14
CA ARG A 78 -5.51 -10.27 0.90
C ARG A 78 -4.12 -10.64 1.41
N MET A 79 -3.14 -9.79 1.17
CA MET A 79 -1.77 -10.04 1.63
C MET A 79 -1.68 -10.00 3.16
N GLU A 80 -2.42 -9.12 3.80
CA GLU A 80 -2.43 -9.06 5.26
C GLU A 80 -2.91 -10.38 5.86
N ILE A 81 -3.97 -10.95 5.30
CA ILE A 81 -4.49 -12.26 5.73
C ILE A 81 -3.43 -13.34 5.53
N TRP A 82 -2.76 -13.32 4.39
CA TRP A 82 -1.72 -14.30 4.07
C TRP A 82 -0.54 -14.20 5.04
N ILE A 83 -0.09 -12.97 5.36
CA ILE A 83 0.99 -12.76 6.31
C ILE A 83 0.60 -13.27 7.71
N GLU A 84 -0.62 -12.94 8.16
CA GLU A 84 -1.07 -13.34 9.48
C GLU A 84 -1.18 -14.86 9.62
N ARG A 85 -1.51 -15.56 8.55
CA ARG A 85 -1.55 -17.03 8.56
C ARG A 85 -0.16 -17.62 8.69
N ARG A 86 0.84 -17.02 8.07
CA ARG A 86 2.21 -17.52 8.07
C ARG A 86 2.99 -17.09 9.31
N ALA A 87 2.72 -15.89 9.80
CA ALA A 87 3.47 -15.32 10.91
C ALA A 87 2.53 -14.48 11.78
N PRO A 88 1.72 -15.12 12.64
CA PRO A 88 0.78 -14.38 13.48
C PRO A 88 1.48 -13.28 14.28
N GLY A 89 0.92 -12.08 14.25
CA GLY A 89 1.47 -10.93 14.94
C GLY A 89 2.51 -10.15 14.18
N HIS A 90 2.94 -10.64 13.02
CA HIS A 90 3.99 -9.97 12.24
C HIS A 90 3.55 -8.58 11.74
N VAL A 91 2.31 -8.45 11.27
CA VAL A 91 1.82 -7.17 10.75
C VAL A 91 1.82 -6.11 11.84
N ALA A 92 1.34 -6.45 13.03
CA ALA A 92 1.33 -5.50 14.14
C ALA A 92 2.74 -5.08 14.53
N HIS A 93 3.67 -6.03 14.56
CA HIS A 93 5.07 -5.74 14.87
C HIS A 93 5.69 -4.83 13.81
N MET A 94 5.43 -5.12 12.54
CA MET A 94 5.94 -4.32 11.43
C MET A 94 5.41 -2.89 11.50
N ARG A 95 4.12 -2.72 11.75
CA ARG A 95 3.51 -1.40 11.88
C ARG A 95 4.14 -0.60 13.01
N GLN A 96 4.38 -1.24 14.14
CA GLN A 96 5.01 -0.59 15.27
C GLN A 96 6.46 -0.19 14.96
N SER A 97 7.22 -1.06 14.31
CA SER A 97 8.60 -0.78 13.93
C SER A 97 8.70 0.39 12.96
N ILE A 98 7.84 0.41 11.94
CA ILE A 98 7.82 1.49 10.95
C ILE A 98 7.45 2.81 11.61
N ARG A 99 6.44 2.80 12.49
CA ARG A 99 6.02 4.00 13.21
C ARG A 99 7.16 4.57 14.04
N SER A 100 7.87 3.71 14.76
CA SER A 100 9.01 4.13 15.57
C SER A 100 10.11 4.74 14.72
N LYS A 101 10.44 4.11 13.59
CA LYS A 101 11.46 4.62 12.68
C LYS A 101 11.05 5.94 12.05
N CYS A 102 9.81 6.08 11.65
CA CYS A 102 9.32 7.32 11.09
C CYS A 102 9.39 8.45 12.10
N MET A 103 9.05 8.19 13.35
CA MET A 103 9.15 9.18 14.41
C MET A 103 10.60 9.56 14.69
N ALA A 104 11.51 8.61 14.60
CA ALA A 104 12.92 8.87 14.82
C ALA A 104 13.54 9.73 13.71
N LEU A 105 12.97 9.67 12.51
CA LEU A 105 13.46 10.43 11.36
C LEU A 105 12.89 11.85 11.28
N ILE A 106 11.85 12.11 12.04
CA ILE A 106 11.22 13.42 12.09
C ILE A 106 11.88 14.29 13.16
#